data_d72326a50b6bff1f0bce912b6d77cc26
#
_entry.id   d72326a50b6bff1f0bce912b6d77cc26
#
_cell.length_a   1.000
_cell.length_b   1.000
_cell.length_c   1.000
_cell.angle_alpha   90.00
_cell.angle_beta   90.00
_cell.angle_gamma   90.00
#
_symmetry.space_group_name_H-M   'P 1'
#
loop_
_entity.id
_entity.type
_entity.pdbx_description
1 polymer ?
#
loop_
_entity_poly.entity_id
_entity_poly.type
_entity_poly.pdbx_seq_one_letter_code
_entity_poly.pdbx_strand_id
1 'polypeptide(L)'
;MKKFLLLFTAIIFASCNSNKNEGVQTLTNDIVKTDTIAHDGKKLMETHCYLCHSPNAKENEGRVAPPMIAIKSRYLKDYKTKEEFVKAISHFVENPLEENAKMYGAIKNFGVMPKQVFPENAVAQIADFMYDYQIEEPTWFKAHWESHGNKN
;
A
#
# COMPACT_ATOMS: atom_id res chain seq x y z
N MET A 1 86.25 2.30 -5.54
CA MET A 1 85.91 0.86 -5.75
C MET A 1 84.51 0.62 -5.35
N LYS A 2 83.79 -0.12 -6.12
CA LYS A 2 82.40 -0.58 -6.01
C LYS A 2 81.31 0.49 -6.26
N LYS A 3 80.87 0.49 -7.54
CA LYS A 3 79.71 1.16 -8.06
C LYS A 3 78.43 0.43 -7.53
N PHE A 4 77.56 1.14 -6.84
CA PHE A 4 76.25 0.63 -6.49
C PHE A 4 75.21 1.12 -7.54
N LEU A 5 74.73 0.19 -8.30
CA LEU A 5 73.74 0.42 -9.35
C LEU A 5 72.34 0.37 -8.72
N LEU A 6 71.72 1.53 -8.60
CA LEU A 6 70.33 1.62 -8.15
C LEU A 6 69.36 1.37 -9.31
N LEU A 7 68.72 0.22 -9.30
CA LEU A 7 67.63 -0.13 -10.17
C LEU A 7 66.36 0.60 -9.70
N PHE A 8 65.93 1.57 -10.52
CA PHE A 8 64.66 2.23 -10.36
C PHE A 8 63.58 1.37 -11.02
N THR A 9 62.76 0.66 -10.23
CA THR A 9 61.56 -0.05 -10.72
C THR A 9 60.41 0.94 -10.82
N ALA A 10 60.04 1.29 -12.05
CA ALA A 10 58.88 2.07 -12.34
C ALA A 10 57.63 1.20 -12.18
N ILE A 11 56.80 1.49 -11.20
CA ILE A 11 55.48 0.88 -11.01
C ILE A 11 54.48 1.64 -11.91
N ILE A 12 54.03 0.97 -12.98
CA ILE A 12 53.01 1.47 -13.86
C ILE A 12 51.65 1.15 -13.21
N PHE A 13 50.94 2.16 -12.69
CA PHE A 13 49.54 2.04 -12.30
C PHE A 13 48.68 1.98 -13.53
N ALA A 14 48.21 0.81 -13.90
CA ALA A 14 47.16 0.65 -14.88
C ALA A 14 45.82 1.14 -14.25
N SER A 15 45.41 2.33 -14.62
CA SER A 15 44.09 2.88 -14.34
C SER A 15 43.06 2.10 -15.14
N CYS A 16 42.20 1.33 -14.48
CA CYS A 16 41.02 0.75 -15.11
C CYS A 16 40.01 1.85 -15.45
N ASN A 17 39.93 2.19 -16.71
CA ASN A 17 38.90 3.05 -17.25
C ASN A 17 37.58 2.26 -17.33
N SER A 18 36.64 2.50 -16.37
CA SER A 18 35.29 1.96 -16.44
C SER A 18 34.51 2.70 -17.53
N ASN A 19 34.45 2.12 -18.72
CA ASN A 19 33.48 2.53 -19.71
C ASN A 19 32.06 2.31 -19.21
N LYS A 20 31.36 3.40 -18.96
CA LYS A 20 29.90 3.43 -18.86
C LYS A 20 29.32 3.17 -20.24
N ASN A 21 28.98 1.94 -20.53
CA ASN A 21 28.05 1.65 -21.62
C ASN A 21 26.64 1.92 -21.09
N GLU A 22 26.10 3.08 -21.42
CA GLU A 22 24.67 3.35 -21.36
C GLU A 22 23.99 2.49 -22.44
N GLY A 23 23.70 1.25 -22.10
CA GLY A 23 22.74 0.43 -22.83
C GLY A 23 21.34 0.93 -22.45
N VAL A 24 20.75 1.77 -23.30
CA VAL A 24 19.31 2.01 -23.30
C VAL A 24 18.63 0.69 -23.63
N GLN A 25 18.29 -0.07 -22.62
CA GLN A 25 17.35 -1.18 -22.76
C GLN A 25 15.95 -0.58 -22.76
N THR A 26 15.34 -0.57 -23.94
CA THR A 26 13.90 -0.38 -24.09
C THR A 26 13.20 -1.51 -23.33
N LEU A 27 12.86 -1.26 -22.07
CA LEU A 27 12.03 -2.15 -21.28
C LEU A 27 10.60 -2.03 -21.82
N THR A 28 10.19 -3.03 -22.57
CA THR A 28 8.80 -3.29 -22.89
C THR A 28 7.98 -3.37 -21.60
N ASN A 29 6.86 -2.64 -21.58
CA ASN A 29 5.95 -2.48 -20.46
C ASN A 29 5.16 -3.77 -20.17
N ASP A 30 5.83 -4.79 -19.68
CA ASP A 30 5.19 -5.87 -18.93
C ASP A 30 5.64 -5.76 -17.47
N ILE A 31 5.19 -4.69 -16.81
CA ILE A 31 5.25 -4.62 -15.36
C ILE A 31 4.14 -5.53 -14.84
N VAL A 32 4.45 -6.83 -14.76
CA VAL A 32 3.88 -7.64 -13.70
C VAL A 32 4.35 -6.98 -12.41
N LYS A 33 3.48 -6.19 -11.78
CA LYS A 33 3.72 -5.65 -10.43
C LYS A 33 3.80 -6.83 -9.47
N THR A 34 4.96 -7.46 -9.42
CA THR A 34 5.27 -8.49 -8.43
C THR A 34 5.51 -7.77 -7.11
N ASP A 35 4.59 -7.93 -6.20
CA ASP A 35 4.50 -7.39 -4.85
C ASP A 35 5.69 -7.78 -3.97
N THR A 36 6.82 -7.12 -4.11
CA THR A 36 7.93 -7.28 -3.16
C THR A 36 8.57 -5.96 -2.74
N ILE A 37 8.04 -4.85 -3.21
CA ILE A 37 8.44 -3.55 -2.64
C ILE A 37 7.50 -3.32 -1.45
N ALA A 38 8.06 -3.34 -0.25
CA ALA A 38 7.32 -2.95 0.96
C ALA A 38 6.86 -1.50 0.80
N HIS A 39 5.63 -1.31 0.31
CA HIS A 39 5.03 0.01 0.25
C HIS A 39 4.70 0.41 1.69
N ASP A 40 5.15 1.57 2.13
CA ASP A 40 4.93 2.02 3.51
C ASP A 40 3.45 1.98 3.90
N GLY A 41 2.55 2.29 2.97
CA GLY A 41 1.10 2.19 3.16
C GLY A 41 0.61 0.78 3.50
N LYS A 42 1.22 -0.28 2.95
CA LYS A 42 0.90 -1.66 3.32
C LYS A 42 1.22 -1.93 4.78
N LYS A 43 2.44 -1.64 5.19
CA LYS A 43 2.88 -1.83 6.58
C LYS A 43 2.06 -1.01 7.58
N LEU A 44 1.74 0.22 7.21
CA LEU A 44 0.87 1.09 8.02
C LEU A 44 -0.54 0.51 8.15
N MET A 45 -1.13 -0.01 7.06
CA MET A 45 -2.44 -0.66 7.08
C MET A 45 -2.44 -1.91 7.96
N GLU A 46 -1.44 -2.77 7.84
CA GLU A 46 -1.27 -3.96 8.69
C GLU A 46 -1.16 -3.58 10.17
N THR A 47 -0.39 -2.52 10.47
CA THR A 47 -0.14 -2.09 11.85
C THR A 47 -1.35 -1.40 12.50
N HIS A 48 -2.05 -0.56 11.75
CA HIS A 48 -3.05 0.34 12.32
C HIS A 48 -4.50 -0.05 12.01
N CYS A 49 -4.75 -0.83 10.95
CA CYS A 49 -6.11 -1.13 10.51
C CYS A 49 -6.51 -2.59 10.72
N TYR A 50 -5.60 -3.54 10.52
CA TYR A 50 -5.93 -4.97 10.52
C TYR A 50 -6.36 -5.52 11.88
N LEU A 51 -6.10 -4.83 12.98
CA LEU A 51 -6.61 -5.22 14.29
C LEU A 51 -8.16 -5.31 14.29
N CYS A 52 -8.82 -4.34 13.64
CA CYS A 52 -10.28 -4.28 13.53
C CYS A 52 -10.79 -4.69 12.14
N HIS A 53 -10.06 -4.36 11.08
CA HIS A 53 -10.43 -4.55 9.67
C HIS A 53 -9.67 -5.73 9.03
N SER A 54 -9.60 -6.85 9.76
CA SER A 54 -8.76 -8.01 9.40
C SER A 54 -9.13 -8.65 8.07
N PRO A 55 -8.14 -8.98 7.23
CA PRO A 55 -8.35 -9.79 6.02
C PRO A 55 -8.66 -11.27 6.34
N ASN A 56 -8.40 -11.71 7.58
CA ASN A 56 -8.65 -13.09 8.02
C ASN A 56 -9.94 -13.23 8.83
N ALA A 57 -10.75 -12.17 8.90
CA ALA A 57 -12.00 -12.21 9.67
C ALA A 57 -12.98 -13.22 9.07
N LYS A 58 -13.66 -13.98 9.93
CA LYS A 58 -14.76 -14.86 9.51
C LYS A 58 -16.00 -14.02 9.18
N GLU A 59 -16.86 -14.53 8.29
CA GLU A 59 -18.02 -13.76 7.82
C GLU A 59 -18.99 -13.40 8.96
N ASN A 60 -19.28 -14.37 9.83
CA ASN A 60 -20.35 -14.26 10.82
C ASN A 60 -19.88 -14.34 12.28
N GLU A 61 -18.57 -14.34 12.53
CA GLU A 61 -18.02 -14.48 13.88
C GLU A 61 -16.95 -13.42 14.16
N GLY A 62 -17.10 -12.74 15.30
CA GLY A 62 -16.04 -11.93 15.90
C GLY A 62 -15.59 -10.70 15.11
N ARG A 63 -16.27 -10.35 14.01
CA ARG A 63 -15.96 -9.12 13.29
C ARG A 63 -16.43 -7.91 14.10
N VAL A 64 -15.54 -6.95 14.20
CA VAL A 64 -15.82 -5.66 14.84
C VAL A 64 -15.89 -4.51 13.83
N ALA A 65 -15.50 -4.78 12.58
CA ALA A 65 -15.50 -3.82 11.48
C ALA A 65 -15.55 -4.54 10.12
N PRO A 66 -15.91 -3.87 9.01
CA PRO A 66 -15.78 -4.41 7.67
C PRO A 66 -14.30 -4.63 7.31
N PRO A 67 -13.91 -5.68 6.56
CA PRO A 67 -12.52 -5.85 6.13
C PRO A 67 -12.08 -4.71 5.20
N MET A 68 -10.78 -4.40 5.16
CA MET A 68 -10.24 -3.29 4.35
C MET A 68 -10.63 -3.37 2.87
N ILE A 69 -10.72 -4.59 2.31
CA ILE A 69 -11.18 -4.78 0.92
C ILE A 69 -12.62 -4.29 0.69
N ALA A 70 -13.50 -4.43 1.67
CA ALA A 70 -14.88 -3.91 1.55
C ALA A 70 -14.90 -2.37 1.51
N ILE A 71 -14.05 -1.74 2.31
CA ILE A 71 -13.87 -0.28 2.31
C ILE A 71 -13.34 0.17 0.95
N LYS A 72 -12.26 -0.42 0.47
CA LYS A 72 -11.69 -0.14 -0.85
C LYS A 72 -12.77 -0.26 -1.95
N SER A 73 -13.45 -1.40 -2.00
CA SER A 73 -14.45 -1.69 -3.02
C SER A 73 -15.61 -0.70 -3.01
N ARG A 74 -16.02 -0.25 -1.82
CA ARG A 74 -17.10 0.74 -1.68
C ARG A 74 -16.66 2.13 -2.14
N TYR A 75 -15.47 2.58 -1.70
CA TYR A 75 -15.01 3.91 -2.05
C TYR A 75 -14.67 4.02 -3.54
N LEU A 76 -14.13 2.97 -4.19
CA LEU A 76 -13.89 2.95 -5.64
C LEU A 76 -15.17 3.05 -6.49
N LYS A 77 -16.36 2.78 -5.93
CA LYS A 77 -17.63 3.05 -6.64
C LYS A 77 -17.90 4.54 -6.81
N ASP A 78 -17.62 5.33 -5.79
CA ASP A 78 -17.94 6.75 -5.74
C ASP A 78 -16.78 7.63 -6.23
N TYR A 79 -15.54 7.23 -5.99
CA TYR A 79 -14.33 8.02 -6.27
C TYR A 79 -13.46 7.34 -7.32
N LYS A 80 -13.32 7.97 -8.48
CA LYS A 80 -12.65 7.37 -9.65
C LYS A 80 -11.20 7.79 -9.79
N THR A 81 -10.82 8.91 -9.21
CA THR A 81 -9.42 9.34 -9.18
C THR A 81 -8.79 8.99 -7.84
N LYS A 82 -7.47 8.83 -7.86
CA LYS A 82 -6.68 8.51 -6.67
C LYS A 82 -6.79 9.62 -5.62
N GLU A 83 -6.73 10.86 -6.06
CA GLU A 83 -6.80 12.04 -5.21
C GLU A 83 -8.14 12.11 -4.46
N GLU A 84 -9.25 11.87 -5.16
CA GLU A 84 -10.58 11.85 -4.56
C GLU A 84 -10.72 10.69 -3.56
N PHE A 85 -10.23 9.51 -3.92
CA PHE A 85 -10.27 8.33 -3.07
C PHE A 85 -9.47 8.53 -1.79
N VAL A 86 -8.22 9.00 -1.89
CA VAL A 86 -7.35 9.29 -0.74
C VAL A 86 -7.99 10.34 0.16
N LYS A 87 -8.47 11.44 -0.43
CA LYS A 87 -9.13 12.52 0.31
C LYS A 87 -10.38 12.04 1.05
N ALA A 88 -11.20 11.23 0.40
CA ALA A 88 -12.45 10.75 1.00
C ALA A 88 -12.21 9.79 2.17
N ILE A 89 -11.25 8.87 2.07
CA ILE A 89 -10.87 7.99 3.17
C ILE A 89 -10.26 8.79 4.32
N SER A 90 -9.32 9.69 4.03
CA SER A 90 -8.71 10.55 5.05
C SER A 90 -9.74 11.38 5.79
N HIS A 91 -10.68 11.99 5.06
CA HIS A 91 -11.76 12.78 5.66
C HIS A 91 -12.62 11.98 6.64
N PHE A 92 -13.02 10.75 6.26
CA PHE A 92 -13.80 9.90 7.15
C PHE A 92 -13.02 9.48 8.39
N VAL A 93 -11.76 9.08 8.23
CA VAL A 93 -10.92 8.66 9.35
C VAL A 93 -10.61 9.80 10.32
N GLU A 94 -10.43 11.01 9.81
CA GLU A 94 -10.26 12.23 10.62
C GLU A 94 -11.54 12.63 11.36
N ASN A 95 -12.70 12.41 10.72
CA ASN A 95 -14.01 12.80 11.24
C ASN A 95 -15.00 11.65 11.10
N PRO A 96 -14.87 10.58 11.92
CA PRO A 96 -15.69 9.38 11.81
C PRO A 96 -17.08 9.63 12.42
N LEU A 97 -17.93 10.30 11.67
CA LEU A 97 -19.31 10.59 12.00
C LEU A 97 -20.24 9.80 11.08
N GLU A 98 -21.45 9.49 11.54
CA GLU A 98 -22.42 8.74 10.73
C GLU A 98 -22.74 9.45 9.41
N GLU A 99 -22.88 10.76 9.43
CA GLU A 99 -23.12 11.60 8.26
C GLU A 99 -22.00 11.57 7.21
N ASN A 100 -20.77 11.29 7.62
CA ASN A 100 -19.60 11.17 6.74
C ASN A 100 -19.41 9.74 6.21
N ALA A 101 -20.17 8.77 6.72
CA ALA A 101 -20.00 7.38 6.36
C ALA A 101 -20.54 7.06 4.96
N LYS A 102 -19.81 6.21 4.23
CA LYS A 102 -20.23 5.69 2.91
C LYS A 102 -20.76 4.27 2.95
N MET A 103 -20.70 3.62 4.12
CA MET A 103 -21.06 2.22 4.31
C MET A 103 -22.17 2.10 5.37
N TYR A 104 -23.38 2.53 5.03
CA TYR A 104 -24.51 2.54 5.98
C TYR A 104 -24.81 1.15 6.57
N GLY A 105 -24.67 0.08 5.80
CA GLY A 105 -24.80 -1.29 6.30
C GLY A 105 -23.73 -1.65 7.35
N ALA A 106 -22.51 -1.15 7.20
CA ALA A 106 -21.46 -1.35 8.19
C ALA A 106 -21.75 -0.55 9.48
N ILE A 107 -22.21 0.70 9.36
CA ILE A 107 -22.63 1.50 10.52
C ILE A 107 -23.73 0.79 11.31
N LYS A 108 -24.73 0.24 10.61
CA LYS A 108 -25.81 -0.52 11.25
C LYS A 108 -25.32 -1.76 12.00
N ASN A 109 -24.32 -2.46 11.47
CA ASN A 109 -23.83 -3.72 12.01
C ASN A 109 -22.75 -3.54 13.08
N PHE A 110 -21.88 -2.53 12.95
CA PHE A 110 -20.69 -2.35 13.77
C PHE A 110 -20.66 -1.02 14.54
N GLY A 111 -21.59 -0.11 14.26
CA GLY A 111 -21.50 1.27 14.73
C GLY A 111 -20.52 2.12 13.93
N VAL A 112 -20.36 3.37 14.36
CA VAL A 112 -19.38 4.29 13.78
C VAL A 112 -18.00 3.92 14.29
N MET A 113 -17.01 3.96 13.41
CA MET A 113 -15.61 3.75 13.77
C MET A 113 -15.20 4.74 14.87
N PRO A 114 -14.60 4.28 15.98
CA PRO A 114 -14.10 5.19 17.01
C PRO A 114 -12.97 6.05 16.47
N LYS A 115 -12.97 7.34 16.82
CA LYS A 115 -11.89 8.25 16.44
C LYS A 115 -10.56 7.77 17.03
N GLN A 116 -9.55 7.71 16.19
CA GLN A 116 -8.19 7.31 16.58
C GLN A 116 -7.18 8.38 16.14
N VAL A 117 -6.01 8.34 16.74
CA VAL A 117 -4.87 9.18 16.36
C VAL A 117 -3.89 8.32 15.54
N PHE A 118 -3.55 8.78 14.36
CA PHE A 118 -2.59 8.13 13.47
C PHE A 118 -1.32 8.99 13.34
N PRO A 119 -0.17 8.39 13.01
CA PRO A 119 1.00 9.15 12.59
C PRO A 119 0.68 10.08 11.41
N GLU A 120 1.41 11.17 11.32
CA GLU A 120 1.25 12.12 10.22
C GLU A 120 1.31 11.41 8.85
N ASN A 121 0.39 11.76 7.95
CA ASN A 121 0.25 11.19 6.61
C ASN A 121 -0.01 9.67 6.54
N ALA A 122 -0.10 8.95 7.66
CA ALA A 122 -0.28 7.49 7.65
C ALA A 122 -1.57 7.07 6.92
N VAL A 123 -2.68 7.73 7.19
CA VAL A 123 -3.97 7.43 6.55
C VAL A 123 -3.93 7.70 5.04
N ALA A 124 -3.29 8.79 4.62
CA ALA A 124 -3.12 9.11 3.21
C ALA A 124 -2.25 8.05 2.50
N GLN A 125 -1.15 7.59 3.11
CA GLN A 125 -0.30 6.53 2.56
C GLN A 125 -1.01 5.17 2.49
N ILE A 126 -1.84 4.85 3.50
CA ILE A 126 -2.69 3.65 3.47
C ILE A 126 -3.68 3.72 2.31
N ALA A 127 -4.38 4.83 2.16
CA ALA A 127 -5.36 5.01 1.09
C ALA A 127 -4.70 5.02 -0.30
N ASP A 128 -3.51 5.62 -0.43
CA ASP A 128 -2.69 5.58 -1.64
C ASP A 128 -2.35 4.15 -2.04
N PHE A 129 -1.85 3.36 -1.10
CA PHE A 129 -1.58 1.93 -1.30
C PHE A 129 -2.85 1.16 -1.68
N MET A 130 -3.96 1.40 -0.97
CA MET A 130 -5.22 0.75 -1.27
C MET A 130 -5.72 1.06 -2.69
N TYR A 131 -5.49 2.24 -3.20
CA TYR A 131 -5.91 2.59 -4.57
C TYR A 131 -5.11 1.82 -5.62
N ASP A 132 -3.79 1.81 -5.53
CA ASP A 132 -2.91 1.26 -6.55
C ASP A 132 -2.76 -0.27 -6.53
N TYR A 133 -2.85 -0.90 -5.33
CA TYR A 133 -2.48 -2.30 -5.17
C TYR A 133 -3.68 -3.16 -4.77
N GLN A 134 -3.62 -4.44 -5.14
CA GLN A 134 -4.52 -5.43 -4.55
C GLN A 134 -4.17 -5.59 -3.07
N ILE A 135 -5.21 -5.72 -2.25
CA ILE A 135 -5.07 -5.95 -0.81
C ILE A 135 -5.69 -7.29 -0.44
N GLU A 136 -5.24 -7.85 0.67
CA GLU A 136 -5.72 -9.14 1.15
C GLU A 136 -7.24 -9.07 1.42
N GLU A 137 -7.93 -10.18 1.13
CA GLU A 137 -9.36 -10.31 1.35
C GLU A 137 -9.72 -11.64 2.04
N PRO A 138 -10.76 -11.66 2.88
CA PRO A 138 -11.28 -12.89 3.40
C PRO A 138 -11.85 -13.78 2.29
N THR A 139 -11.75 -15.10 2.44
CA THR A 139 -12.19 -16.07 1.42
C THR A 139 -13.68 -15.96 1.04
N TRP A 140 -14.51 -15.49 1.97
CA TRP A 140 -15.95 -15.30 1.76
C TRP A 140 -16.30 -13.96 1.08
N PHE A 141 -15.36 -12.99 1.03
CA PHE A 141 -15.66 -11.61 0.64
C PHE A 141 -16.23 -11.50 -0.78
N LYS A 142 -15.65 -12.19 -1.75
CA LYS A 142 -16.09 -12.10 -3.15
C LYS A 142 -17.55 -12.50 -3.31
N ALA A 143 -17.95 -13.64 -2.78
CA ALA A 143 -19.34 -14.12 -2.86
C ALA A 143 -20.31 -13.18 -2.14
N HIS A 144 -19.93 -12.68 -0.97
CA HIS A 144 -20.71 -11.70 -0.22
C HIS A 144 -20.88 -10.39 -0.99
N TRP A 145 -19.82 -9.88 -1.59
CA TRP A 145 -19.83 -8.63 -2.35
C TRP A 145 -20.71 -8.71 -3.61
N GLU A 146 -20.64 -9.82 -4.35
CA GLU A 146 -21.47 -10.07 -5.52
C GLU A 146 -22.96 -10.12 -5.16
N SER A 147 -23.32 -10.67 -4.01
CA SER A 147 -24.71 -10.80 -3.57
C SER A 147 -25.28 -9.55 -2.90
N HIS A 148 -24.49 -8.75 -2.22
CA HIS A 148 -24.93 -7.61 -1.39
C HIS A 148 -24.29 -6.28 -1.77
N GLY A 149 -23.07 -6.28 -2.26
CA GLY A 149 -22.27 -5.07 -2.48
C GLY A 149 -22.79 -4.15 -3.59
N ASN A 150 -23.73 -4.59 -4.42
CA ASN A 150 -24.31 -3.79 -5.49
C ASN A 150 -25.65 -3.13 -5.11
N LYS A 151 -26.14 -3.34 -3.90
CA LYS A 151 -27.46 -2.87 -3.44
C LYS A 151 -27.43 -1.55 -2.66
N ASN A 152 -26.26 -0.93 -2.52
CA ASN A 152 -26.09 0.36 -1.80
C ASN A 152 -25.59 1.45 -2.73
#